data_e571adfd4a9982aa4b9f93df4aca3f7e
#
_entry.id   e571adfd4a9982aa4b9f93df4aca3f7e
#
_cell.length_a   1.000
_cell.length_b   1.000
_cell.length_c   1.000
_cell.angle_alpha   90.00
_cell.angle_beta   90.00
_cell.angle_gamma   90.00
#
_symmetry.space_group_name_H-M   'P 1'
#
loop_
_entity.id
_entity.type
_entity.pdbx_description
1 polymer ?
#
loop_
_entity_poly.entity_id
_entity_poly.type
_entity_poly.pdbx_seq_one_letter_code
_entity_poly.pdbx_strand_id
1 'polypeptide(L)'
;MSTAPESPMKILVYSDDANTRAEIRMAIGRRPAADLPKVEFEECATQPAVVARLDQGGVDVLIVDGEAQPAGGLGVCRQAKDEVYDCPPVLAVIGRRDDGWLATWSGADAVVGLPIDPMGFANALAGLMRQRLQNRLPAL
;
A
#
# COMPACT_ATOMS: atom_id res chain seq x y z
N MET A 1 -12.51 -9.84 25.36
CA MET A 1 -12.87 -9.75 23.95
C MET A 1 -12.02 -8.73 23.23
N SER A 2 -11.42 -9.10 22.13
CA SER A 2 -10.67 -8.15 21.34
C SER A 2 -11.60 -7.23 20.59
N THR A 3 -11.31 -5.92 20.60
CA THR A 3 -12.05 -4.94 19.81
C THR A 3 -11.48 -4.81 18.39
N ALA A 4 -10.29 -5.34 18.15
CA ALA A 4 -9.69 -5.32 16.82
C ALA A 4 -10.30 -6.42 15.95
N PRO A 5 -10.50 -6.16 14.64
CA PRO A 5 -10.92 -7.23 13.72
C PRO A 5 -9.93 -8.39 13.75
N GLU A 6 -10.44 -9.61 13.71
CA GLU A 6 -9.59 -10.81 13.79
C GLU A 6 -8.98 -11.20 12.46
N SER A 7 -9.72 -10.99 11.36
CA SER A 7 -9.21 -11.34 10.03
C SER A 7 -8.08 -10.40 9.64
N PRO A 8 -6.89 -10.92 9.30
CA PRO A 8 -5.78 -10.06 8.89
C PRO A 8 -6.11 -9.31 7.60
N MET A 9 -5.52 -8.14 7.46
CA MET A 9 -5.62 -7.35 6.23
C MET A 9 -4.42 -7.66 5.34
N LYS A 10 -4.67 -7.80 4.05
CA LYS A 10 -3.62 -8.11 3.08
C LYS A 10 -3.04 -6.84 2.49
N ILE A 11 -1.73 -6.72 2.62
CA ILE A 11 -0.97 -5.58 2.12
C ILE A 11 -0.07 -6.08 1.00
N LEU A 12 -0.31 -5.61 -0.21
CA LEU A 12 0.51 -5.94 -1.36
C LEU A 12 1.62 -4.90 -1.50
N VAL A 13 2.87 -5.35 -1.54
CA VAL A 13 4.04 -4.46 -1.64
C VAL A 13 4.69 -4.66 -3.00
N TYR A 14 4.79 -3.59 -3.77
CA TYR A 14 5.44 -3.59 -5.07
C TYR A 14 6.77 -2.84 -5.03
N SER A 15 7.84 -3.54 -5.33
CA SER A 15 9.16 -3.01 -5.66
C SER A 15 9.94 -4.09 -6.37
N ASP A 16 10.80 -3.70 -7.32
CA ASP A 16 11.73 -4.65 -7.96
C ASP A 16 12.87 -5.03 -7.03
N ASP A 17 13.09 -4.28 -5.95
CA ASP A 17 14.17 -4.51 -4.99
C ASP A 17 13.65 -5.23 -3.76
N ALA A 18 14.14 -6.47 -3.56
CA ALA A 18 13.76 -7.28 -2.41
C ALA A 18 14.15 -6.62 -1.08
N ASN A 19 15.25 -5.87 -1.05
CA ASN A 19 15.68 -5.16 0.16
C ASN A 19 14.69 -4.04 0.51
N THR A 20 14.20 -3.32 -0.48
CA THR A 20 13.18 -2.29 -0.27
C THR A 20 11.91 -2.91 0.28
N ARG A 21 11.46 -4.03 -0.29
CA ARG A 21 10.27 -4.73 0.20
C ARG A 21 10.46 -5.16 1.67
N ALA A 22 11.63 -5.67 2.01
CA ALA A 22 11.93 -6.06 3.38
C ALA A 22 11.92 -4.88 4.35
N GLU A 23 12.50 -3.74 3.95
CA GLU A 23 12.48 -2.52 4.76
C GLU A 23 11.05 -2.04 5.03
N ILE A 24 10.20 -2.08 4.03
CA ILE A 24 8.80 -1.71 4.16
C ILE A 24 8.10 -2.61 5.17
N ARG A 25 8.27 -3.93 5.05
CA ARG A 25 7.65 -4.88 5.99
C ARG A 25 8.15 -4.67 7.40
N MET A 26 9.44 -4.43 7.58
CA MET A 26 10.03 -4.20 8.90
C MET A 26 9.51 -2.90 9.54
N ALA A 27 9.33 -1.86 8.74
CA ALA A 27 8.82 -0.58 9.23
C ALA A 27 7.38 -0.70 9.75
N ILE A 28 6.57 -1.53 9.10
CA ILE A 28 5.16 -1.71 9.47
C ILE A 28 5.00 -2.70 10.64
N GLY A 29 5.79 -3.77 10.63
CA GLY A 29 5.64 -4.85 11.60
C GLY A 29 4.36 -5.65 11.38
N ARG A 30 3.86 -6.27 12.41
CA ARG A 30 2.70 -7.18 12.34
C ARG A 30 1.38 -6.44 12.47
N ARG A 31 1.37 -5.32 13.18
CA ARG A 31 0.16 -4.54 13.45
C ARG A 31 0.56 -3.08 13.57
N PRO A 32 0.20 -2.24 12.58
CA PRO A 32 0.64 -0.84 12.59
C PRO A 32 -0.05 0.03 13.64
N ALA A 33 -1.18 -0.41 14.19
CA ALA A 33 -1.85 0.30 15.27
C ALA A 33 -2.70 -0.68 16.07
N ALA A 34 -2.92 -0.38 17.35
CA ALA A 34 -3.60 -1.29 18.27
C ALA A 34 -5.07 -1.54 17.91
N ASP A 35 -5.71 -0.56 17.25
CA ASP A 35 -7.10 -0.66 16.84
C ASP A 35 -7.31 -1.42 15.52
N LEU A 36 -6.22 -1.85 14.88
CA LEU A 36 -6.27 -2.49 13.57
C LEU A 36 -5.99 -3.98 13.65
N PRO A 37 -6.46 -4.76 12.67
CA PRO A 37 -6.07 -6.16 12.57
C PRO A 37 -4.59 -6.30 12.22
N LYS A 38 -4.07 -7.49 12.39
CA LYS A 38 -2.71 -7.82 11.92
C LYS A 38 -2.67 -7.72 10.40
N VAL A 39 -1.47 -7.50 9.86
CA VAL A 39 -1.25 -7.44 8.42
C VAL A 39 -0.60 -8.73 7.93
N GLU A 40 -0.98 -9.15 6.73
CA GLU A 40 -0.30 -10.18 5.97
C GLU A 40 0.26 -9.52 4.73
N PHE A 41 1.56 -9.71 4.50
CA PHE A 41 2.22 -9.13 3.33
C PHE A 41 2.25 -10.11 2.18
N GLU A 42 1.96 -9.60 0.98
CA GLU A 42 2.28 -10.25 -0.28
C GLU A 42 3.18 -9.31 -1.05
N GLU A 43 4.09 -9.86 -1.83
CA GLU A 43 5.10 -9.07 -2.54
C GLU A 43 5.03 -9.33 -4.02
N CYS A 44 5.21 -8.26 -4.80
CA CYS A 44 5.32 -8.32 -6.25
C CYS A 44 6.56 -7.56 -6.68
N ALA A 45 7.30 -8.11 -7.63
CA ALA A 45 8.50 -7.49 -8.18
C ALA A 45 8.29 -6.89 -9.57
N THR A 46 7.13 -7.13 -10.20
CA THR A 46 6.84 -6.67 -11.56
C THR A 46 5.44 -6.06 -11.65
N GLN A 47 5.27 -5.16 -12.61
CA GLN A 47 3.98 -4.52 -12.87
C GLN A 47 2.88 -5.54 -13.25
N PRO A 48 3.12 -6.50 -14.16
CA PRO A 48 2.08 -7.48 -14.48
C PRO A 48 1.64 -8.30 -13.29
N ALA A 49 2.56 -8.62 -12.37
CA ALA A 49 2.23 -9.36 -11.17
C ALA A 49 1.28 -8.56 -10.25
N VAL A 50 1.49 -7.25 -10.15
CA VAL A 50 0.59 -6.38 -9.36
C VAL A 50 -0.82 -6.41 -9.93
N VAL A 51 -0.95 -6.19 -11.25
CA VAL A 51 -2.26 -6.16 -11.91
C VAL A 51 -2.97 -7.49 -11.75
N ALA A 52 -2.29 -8.59 -12.01
CA ALA A 52 -2.86 -9.93 -11.87
C ALA A 52 -3.33 -10.19 -10.44
N ARG A 53 -2.54 -9.78 -9.45
CA ARG A 53 -2.92 -9.98 -8.05
C ARG A 53 -4.12 -9.13 -7.65
N LEU A 54 -4.16 -7.87 -8.07
CA LEU A 54 -5.29 -6.98 -7.77
C LEU A 54 -6.59 -7.47 -8.41
N ASP A 55 -6.51 -8.02 -9.62
CA ASP A 55 -7.68 -8.55 -10.33
C ASP A 55 -8.32 -9.73 -9.60
N GLN A 56 -7.56 -10.46 -8.80
CA GLN A 56 -8.08 -11.56 -7.99
C GLN A 56 -8.91 -11.06 -6.80
N GLY A 57 -8.77 -9.80 -6.44
CA GLY A 57 -9.42 -9.25 -5.25
C GLY A 57 -8.74 -9.67 -3.95
N GLY A 58 -9.23 -9.15 -2.84
CA GLY A 58 -8.74 -9.54 -1.50
C GLY A 58 -7.52 -8.76 -1.00
N VAL A 59 -7.02 -7.82 -1.77
CA VAL A 59 -5.96 -6.90 -1.31
C VAL A 59 -6.60 -5.69 -0.65
N ASP A 60 -6.14 -5.35 0.54
CA ASP A 60 -6.73 -4.27 1.32
C ASP A 60 -6.04 -2.93 1.15
N VAL A 61 -4.71 -2.94 0.97
CA VAL A 61 -3.92 -1.76 0.66
C VAL A 61 -2.78 -2.18 -0.26
N LEU A 62 -2.46 -1.32 -1.23
CA LEU A 62 -1.31 -1.48 -2.13
C LEU A 62 -0.24 -0.46 -1.74
N ILE A 63 0.99 -0.91 -1.55
CA ILE A 63 2.15 -0.04 -1.35
C ILE A 63 3.02 -0.15 -2.59
N VAL A 64 3.34 1.00 -3.20
CA VAL A 64 4.15 1.04 -4.42
C VAL A 64 5.43 1.83 -4.19
N ASP A 65 6.54 1.28 -4.67
CA ASP A 65 7.84 1.95 -4.67
C ASP A 65 7.97 2.81 -5.92
N GLY A 66 7.94 4.13 -5.76
CA GLY A 66 8.07 5.07 -6.87
C GLY A 66 9.39 4.97 -7.61
N GLU A 67 10.42 4.39 -6.96
CA GLU A 67 11.75 4.22 -7.54
C GLU A 67 11.94 2.86 -8.24
N ALA A 68 10.91 2.01 -8.28
CA ALA A 68 11.00 0.67 -8.89
C ALA A 68 11.31 0.75 -10.39
N GLN A 69 12.04 -0.25 -10.88
CA GLN A 69 12.44 -0.37 -12.28
C GLN A 69 11.99 -1.73 -12.85
N PRO A 70 11.68 -1.83 -14.13
CA PRO A 70 11.55 -0.75 -15.11
C PRO A 70 10.26 0.07 -14.96
N ALA A 71 9.25 -0.46 -14.25
CA ALA A 71 7.98 0.24 -14.06
C ALA A 71 7.98 0.92 -12.69
N GLY A 72 8.02 2.24 -12.67
CA GLY A 72 7.92 3.02 -11.44
C GLY A 72 6.57 2.86 -10.77
N GLY A 73 6.58 2.85 -9.42
CA GLY A 73 5.37 2.61 -8.65
C GLY A 73 4.26 3.61 -8.90
N LEU A 74 4.58 4.86 -9.25
CA LEU A 74 3.54 5.86 -9.53
C LEU A 74 2.78 5.54 -10.80
N GLY A 75 3.45 5.04 -11.84
CA GLY A 75 2.78 4.55 -13.05
C GLY A 75 1.94 3.32 -12.78
N VAL A 76 2.45 2.41 -11.96
CA VAL A 76 1.70 1.22 -11.53
C VAL A 76 0.44 1.63 -10.77
N CYS A 77 0.55 2.61 -9.87
CA CYS A 77 -0.59 3.15 -9.13
C CYS A 77 -1.65 3.70 -10.10
N ARG A 78 -1.22 4.52 -11.05
CA ARG A 78 -2.14 5.12 -12.04
C ARG A 78 -2.88 4.04 -12.83
N GLN A 79 -2.14 3.02 -13.29
CA GLN A 79 -2.75 1.92 -14.01
C GLN A 79 -3.77 1.17 -13.15
N ALA A 80 -3.41 0.88 -11.89
CA ALA A 80 -4.32 0.18 -10.99
C ALA A 80 -5.60 0.98 -10.76
N LYS A 81 -5.47 2.29 -10.53
CA LYS A 81 -6.64 3.16 -10.32
C LYS A 81 -7.54 3.22 -11.54
N ASP A 82 -6.96 3.19 -12.75
CA ASP A 82 -7.72 3.27 -13.99
C ASP A 82 -8.36 1.94 -14.40
N GLU A 83 -7.70 0.82 -14.13
CA GLU A 83 -8.06 -0.47 -14.72
C GLU A 83 -8.64 -1.48 -13.73
N VAL A 84 -8.33 -1.38 -12.44
CA VAL A 84 -8.76 -2.38 -11.47
C VAL A 84 -10.09 -1.96 -10.84
N TYR A 85 -11.09 -2.84 -10.95
CA TYR A 85 -12.37 -2.61 -10.30
C TYR A 85 -12.17 -2.67 -8.78
N ASP A 86 -12.75 -1.70 -8.07
CA ASP A 86 -12.62 -1.59 -6.61
C ASP A 86 -11.15 -1.62 -6.16
N CYS A 87 -10.31 -0.81 -6.82
CA CYS A 87 -8.89 -0.72 -6.49
C CYS A 87 -8.72 -0.31 -5.02
N PRO A 88 -7.89 -1.04 -4.25
CA PRO A 88 -7.65 -0.67 -2.86
C PRO A 88 -6.92 0.67 -2.76
N PRO A 89 -6.94 1.31 -1.58
CA PRO A 89 -6.13 2.50 -1.35
C PRO A 89 -4.65 2.20 -1.60
N VAL A 90 -3.93 3.21 -2.10
CA VAL A 90 -2.53 3.07 -2.48
C VAL A 90 -1.67 4.04 -1.68
N LEU A 91 -0.61 3.49 -1.07
CA LEU A 91 0.44 4.24 -0.41
C LEU A 91 1.67 4.25 -1.33
N ALA A 92 2.08 5.43 -1.78
CA ALA A 92 3.25 5.58 -2.63
C ALA A 92 4.47 6.00 -1.83
N VAL A 93 5.61 5.34 -2.09
CA VAL A 93 6.90 5.71 -1.53
C VAL A 93 7.68 6.47 -2.59
N ILE A 94 8.12 7.68 -2.31
CA ILE A 94 8.84 8.51 -3.27
C ILE A 94 10.22 8.88 -2.74
N GLY A 95 11.22 8.84 -3.63
CA GLY A 95 12.60 9.18 -3.28
C GLY A 95 12.92 10.66 -3.39
N ARG A 96 12.12 11.42 -4.12
CA ARG A 96 12.37 12.82 -4.41
C ARG A 96 11.17 13.68 -4.04
N ARG A 97 11.43 14.83 -3.43
CA ARG A 97 10.38 15.81 -3.12
C ARG A 97 9.63 16.26 -4.37
N ASP A 98 10.37 16.41 -5.47
CA ASP A 98 9.81 16.91 -6.73
C ASP A 98 8.81 15.92 -7.36
N ASP A 99 8.80 14.67 -6.89
CA ASP A 99 7.86 13.67 -7.37
C ASP A 99 6.46 13.81 -6.76
N GLY A 100 6.25 14.78 -5.85
CA GLY A 100 4.96 14.99 -5.21
C GLY A 100 3.82 15.22 -6.20
N TRP A 101 4.06 15.97 -7.29
CA TRP A 101 3.04 16.21 -8.30
C TRP A 101 2.72 14.93 -9.09
N LEU A 102 3.73 14.09 -9.32
CA LEU A 102 3.52 12.78 -9.96
C LEU A 102 2.72 11.87 -9.06
N ALA A 103 2.97 11.92 -7.74
CA ALA A 103 2.20 11.15 -6.78
C ALA A 103 0.72 11.57 -6.80
N THR A 104 0.45 12.86 -6.87
CA THR A 104 -0.93 13.37 -7.02
C THR A 104 -1.54 12.90 -8.33
N TRP A 105 -0.81 13.01 -9.43
CA TRP A 105 -1.28 12.53 -10.74
C TRP A 105 -1.59 11.04 -10.72
N SER A 106 -0.79 10.25 -10.00
CA SER A 106 -0.96 8.78 -9.95
C SER A 106 -2.25 8.35 -9.26
N GLY A 107 -2.86 9.23 -8.48
CA GLY A 107 -4.03 8.91 -7.69
C GLY A 107 -3.73 8.22 -6.39
N ALA A 108 -2.48 8.27 -5.92
CA ALA A 108 -2.11 7.69 -4.63
C ALA A 108 -2.91 8.34 -3.50
N ASP A 109 -3.35 7.52 -2.55
CA ASP A 109 -4.17 7.98 -1.42
C ASP A 109 -3.32 8.53 -0.28
N ALA A 110 -2.06 8.10 -0.19
CA ALA A 110 -1.07 8.65 0.73
C ALA A 110 0.31 8.55 0.11
N VAL A 111 1.21 9.41 0.55
CA VAL A 111 2.58 9.47 0.03
C VAL A 111 3.54 9.60 1.21
N VAL A 112 4.61 8.80 1.19
CA VAL A 112 5.71 8.90 2.16
C VAL A 112 7.01 9.04 1.41
N GLY A 113 7.95 9.79 1.99
CA GLY A 113 9.27 9.99 1.40
C GLY A 113 10.32 9.03 1.94
N LEU A 114 11.38 8.86 1.17
CA LEU A 114 12.57 8.15 1.61
C LEU A 114 13.55 9.13 2.26
N PRO A 115 14.35 8.72 3.25
CA PRO A 115 14.42 7.37 3.81
C PRO A 115 13.18 7.03 4.64
N ILE A 116 12.89 5.74 4.77
CA ILE A 116 11.73 5.28 5.50
C ILE A 116 11.84 5.64 6.97
N ASP A 117 10.85 6.41 7.46
CA ASP A 117 10.64 6.64 8.87
C ASP A 117 9.60 5.61 9.36
N PRO A 118 10.00 4.64 10.21
CA PRO A 118 9.07 3.56 10.56
C PRO A 118 7.76 4.05 11.17
N MET A 119 7.82 5.03 12.08
CA MET A 119 6.60 5.55 12.71
C MET A 119 5.71 6.28 11.72
N GLY A 120 6.27 7.15 10.90
CA GLY A 120 5.51 7.87 9.89
C GLY A 120 4.92 6.93 8.84
N PHE A 121 5.67 5.91 8.47
CA PHE A 121 5.21 4.91 7.50
C PHE A 121 4.05 4.10 8.06
N ALA A 122 4.20 3.60 9.28
CA ALA A 122 3.14 2.82 9.94
C ALA A 122 1.88 3.66 10.14
N ASN A 123 2.01 4.94 10.50
CA ASN A 123 0.87 5.83 10.66
C ASN A 123 0.13 6.06 9.34
N ALA A 124 0.88 6.27 8.25
CA ALA A 124 0.27 6.45 6.93
C ALA A 124 -0.50 5.20 6.50
N LEU A 125 0.10 4.03 6.66
CA LEU A 125 -0.58 2.77 6.35
C LEU A 125 -1.81 2.58 7.24
N ALA A 126 -1.71 2.85 8.53
CA ALA A 126 -2.83 2.71 9.45
C ALA A 126 -4.03 3.54 9.01
N GLY A 127 -3.78 4.75 8.52
CA GLY A 127 -4.84 5.62 7.98
C GLY A 127 -5.57 4.99 6.80
N LEU A 128 -4.82 4.39 5.88
CA LEU A 128 -5.42 3.72 4.71
C LEU A 128 -6.14 2.43 5.10
N MET A 129 -5.63 1.69 6.06
CA MET A 129 -6.31 0.50 6.57
C MET A 129 -7.66 0.86 7.20
N ARG A 130 -7.71 1.94 7.99
CA ARG A 130 -8.96 2.42 8.58
C ARG A 130 -9.96 2.85 7.51
N GLN A 131 -9.48 3.54 6.49
CA GLN A 131 -10.30 3.92 5.34
C GLN A 131 -10.90 2.70 4.66
N ARG A 132 -10.09 1.66 4.43
CA ARG A 132 -10.55 0.43 3.79
C ARG A 132 -11.59 -0.30 4.63
N LEU A 133 -11.38 -0.40 5.94
CA LEU A 133 -12.34 -1.02 6.85
C LEU A 133 -13.65 -0.25 6.88
N GLN A 134 -13.60 1.07 6.91
CA GLN A 134 -14.78 1.92 6.91
C GLN A 134 -15.60 1.75 5.64
N ASN A 135 -14.93 1.62 4.49
CA ASN A 135 -15.59 1.44 3.20
C ASN A 135 -16.26 0.06 3.06
N ARG A 136 -15.88 -0.89 3.90
CA ARG A 136 -16.47 -2.24 3.92
C ARG A 136 -17.69 -2.35 4.81
N LEU A 137 -17.93 -1.37 5.69
CA LEU A 137 -19.08 -1.41 6.57
C LEU A 137 -20.34 -1.20 5.75
N PRO A 138 -21.41 -1.96 6.02
CA PRO A 138 -22.66 -1.74 5.31
C PRO A 138 -23.21 -0.35 5.63
N ALA A 139 -23.89 0.23 4.66
CA ALA A 139 -24.57 1.50 4.85
C ALA A 139 -25.71 1.30 5.85
N LEU A 140 -25.74 2.14 6.87
CA LEU A 140 -26.78 2.08 7.88
C LEU A 140 -27.90 3.07 7.56
#